data_554540d89967089ebcbfc3893d8f7dd5
#
_entry.id   554540d89967089ebcbfc3893d8f7dd5
#
_cell.length_a   1.000
_cell.length_b   1.000
_cell.length_c   1.000
_cell.angle_alpha   90.00
_cell.angle_beta   90.00
_cell.angle_gamma   90.00
#
_symmetry.space_group_name_H-M   'P 1'
#
loop_
_entity.id
_entity.type
_entity.pdbx_description
1 polymer ?
#
loop_
_entity_poly.entity_id
_entity_poly.type
_entity_poly.pdbx_seq_one_letter_code
_entity_poly.pdbx_strand_id
1 'polypeptide(L)'
;MPIKKILIVDDSPTERYFLNELLSKHGFSVTAVESAEEAAANLKGSLPDLILMDVVMPGQNGFQFTRQLSKDPVTQNIPVIMCTSKNQQTDRIWGLRQGARDYVTKSVKAEELLGKIAALG
;
A
#
# COMPACT_ATOMS: atom_id res chain seq x y z
N MET A 1 -0.66 13.40 -11.62
CA MET A 1 0.07 14.09 -10.54
C MET A 1 1.17 13.18 -10.03
N PRO A 2 2.37 13.70 -9.79
CA PRO A 2 3.45 12.84 -9.28
C PRO A 2 3.16 12.35 -7.87
N ILE A 3 3.60 11.14 -7.59
CA ILE A 3 3.51 10.55 -6.26
C ILE A 3 4.58 11.19 -5.37
N LYS A 4 4.18 11.72 -4.23
CA LYS A 4 5.10 12.33 -3.26
C LYS A 4 4.93 11.75 -1.87
N LYS A 5 3.69 11.52 -1.44
CA LYS A 5 3.36 11.01 -0.12
C LYS A 5 2.90 9.58 -0.22
N ILE A 6 3.54 8.69 0.53
CA ILE A 6 3.21 7.27 0.52
C ILE A 6 2.86 6.83 1.94
N LEU A 7 1.74 6.13 2.07
CA LEU A 7 1.34 5.50 3.31
C LEU A 7 1.62 4.00 3.21
N ILE A 8 2.37 3.46 4.15
CA ILE A 8 2.67 2.03 4.24
C ILE A 8 1.78 1.43 5.33
N VAL A 9 1.04 0.37 4.99
CA VAL A 9 0.19 -0.35 5.93
C VAL A 9 0.67 -1.79 6.00
N ASP A 10 1.39 -2.14 7.06
CA ASP A 10 2.02 -3.45 7.21
C ASP A 10 2.29 -3.71 8.69
N ASP A 11 1.91 -4.87 9.20
CA ASP A 11 2.08 -5.20 10.61
C ASP A 11 3.52 -5.64 10.97
N SER A 12 4.37 -5.89 9.98
CA SER A 12 5.76 -6.29 10.20
C SER A 12 6.65 -5.07 10.41
N PRO A 13 7.28 -4.92 11.59
CA PRO A 13 8.21 -3.81 11.81
C PRO A 13 9.40 -3.84 10.85
N THR A 14 9.90 -5.04 10.53
CA THR A 14 11.01 -5.20 9.60
C THR A 14 10.64 -4.70 8.22
N GLU A 15 9.46 -5.05 7.74
CA GLU A 15 9.00 -4.63 6.42
C GLU A 15 8.73 -3.13 6.38
N ARG A 16 8.12 -2.56 7.42
CA ARG A 16 7.91 -1.12 7.50
C ARG A 16 9.24 -0.37 7.45
N TYR A 17 10.24 -0.85 8.18
CA TYR A 17 11.56 -0.24 8.18
C TYR A 17 12.20 -0.29 6.79
N PHE A 18 12.17 -1.47 6.16
CA PHE A 18 12.75 -1.65 4.83
C PHE A 18 12.12 -0.71 3.80
N LEU A 19 10.79 -0.69 3.75
CA LEU A 19 10.08 0.13 2.77
C LEU A 19 10.27 1.63 3.06
N ASN A 20 10.26 2.02 4.32
CA ASN A 20 10.48 3.42 4.71
C ASN A 20 11.86 3.88 4.29
N GLU A 21 12.90 3.09 4.57
CA GLU A 21 14.27 3.43 4.16
C GLU A 21 14.39 3.54 2.65
N LEU A 22 13.86 2.55 1.93
CA LEU A 22 13.91 2.53 0.47
C LEU A 22 13.25 3.77 -0.13
N LEU A 23 12.03 4.05 0.28
CA LEU A 23 11.24 5.11 -0.33
C LEU A 23 11.70 6.50 0.10
N SER A 24 12.08 6.66 1.37
CA SER A 24 12.62 7.95 1.84
C SER A 24 13.91 8.31 1.13
N LYS A 25 14.76 7.31 0.88
CA LYS A 25 16.01 7.50 0.16
C LYS A 25 15.77 8.00 -1.27
N HIS A 26 14.63 7.66 -1.85
CA HIS A 26 14.28 8.08 -3.21
C HIS A 26 13.40 9.33 -3.24
N GLY A 27 13.32 10.05 -2.13
CA GLY A 27 12.69 11.37 -2.08
C GLY A 27 11.20 11.38 -1.74
N PHE A 28 10.61 10.23 -1.39
CA PHE A 28 9.20 10.18 -1.00
C PHE A 28 9.03 10.54 0.47
N SER A 29 7.92 11.18 0.80
CA SER A 29 7.51 11.42 2.17
C SER A 29 6.70 10.22 2.63
N VAL A 30 7.18 9.49 3.64
CA VAL A 30 6.63 8.20 4.02
C VAL A 30 6.03 8.25 5.42
N THR A 31 4.82 7.70 5.55
CA THR A 31 4.21 7.41 6.84
C THR A 31 3.94 5.92 6.88
N ALA A 32 4.27 5.25 7.98
CA ALA A 32 4.07 3.81 8.12
C ALA A 32 3.18 3.53 9.32
N VAL A 33 2.19 2.69 9.12
CA VAL A 33 1.26 2.26 10.17
C VAL A 33 1.15 0.73 10.16
N GLU A 34 0.66 0.15 11.26
CA GLU A 34 0.72 -1.30 11.44
C GLU A 34 -0.61 -2.03 11.23
N SER A 35 -1.71 -1.29 11.01
CA SER A 35 -3.02 -1.90 10.86
C SER A 35 -3.94 -1.05 9.99
N ALA A 36 -5.03 -1.66 9.52
CA ALA A 36 -6.06 -0.94 8.78
C ALA A 36 -6.70 0.14 9.63
N GLU A 37 -6.86 -0.12 10.94
CA GLU A 37 -7.45 0.84 11.87
C GLU A 37 -6.58 2.09 12.02
N GLU A 38 -5.27 1.90 12.15
CA GLU A 38 -4.32 3.03 12.18
C GLU A 38 -4.32 3.79 10.86
N ALA A 39 -4.38 3.05 9.75
CA ALA A 39 -4.43 3.66 8.43
C ALA A 39 -5.68 4.54 8.28
N ALA A 40 -6.83 4.02 8.71
CA ALA A 40 -8.09 4.77 8.64
C ALA A 40 -8.00 6.07 9.44
N ALA A 41 -7.43 6.01 10.64
CA ALA A 41 -7.23 7.19 11.47
C ALA A 41 -6.30 8.20 10.80
N ASN A 42 -5.23 7.72 10.20
CA ASN A 42 -4.25 8.56 9.51
C ASN A 42 -4.87 9.27 8.31
N LEU A 43 -5.72 8.58 7.56
CA LEU A 43 -6.38 9.13 6.37
C LEU A 43 -7.35 10.27 6.69
N LYS A 44 -7.84 10.36 7.91
CA LYS A 44 -8.70 11.47 8.33
C LYS A 44 -7.92 12.78 8.44
N GLY A 45 -6.63 12.71 8.71
CA GLY A 45 -5.80 13.90 8.89
C GLY A 45 -5.08 14.35 7.63
N SER A 46 -4.70 13.40 6.78
CA SER A 46 -3.92 13.70 5.58
C SER A 46 -4.07 12.57 4.57
N LEU A 47 -4.26 12.91 3.30
CA LEU A 47 -4.39 11.92 2.24
C LEU A 47 -3.05 11.71 1.55
N PRO A 48 -2.58 10.45 1.43
CA PRO A 48 -1.38 10.15 0.66
C PRO A 48 -1.68 10.12 -0.84
N ASP A 49 -0.62 10.08 -1.64
CA ASP A 49 -0.74 9.91 -3.08
C ASP A 49 -0.76 8.44 -3.49
N LEU A 50 -0.31 7.56 -2.59
CA LEU A 50 -0.22 6.12 -2.82
C LEU A 50 -0.27 5.40 -1.49
N ILE A 51 -0.92 4.23 -1.48
CA ILE A 51 -0.93 3.34 -0.32
C ILE A 51 -0.27 2.02 -0.71
N LEU A 52 0.73 1.59 0.06
CA LEU A 52 1.30 0.25 -0.04
C LEU A 52 0.64 -0.60 1.05
N MET A 53 -0.04 -1.66 0.65
CA MET A 53 -0.94 -2.40 1.53
C MET A 53 -0.53 -3.86 1.64
N ASP A 54 -0.26 -4.33 2.85
CA ASP A 54 -0.12 -5.76 3.10
C ASP A 54 -1.51 -6.39 3.20
N VAL A 55 -1.60 -7.67 2.85
CA VAL A 55 -2.86 -8.42 2.95
C VAL A 55 -3.06 -9.00 4.34
N VAL A 56 -2.02 -9.65 4.88
CA VAL A 56 -2.13 -10.40 6.13
C VAL A 56 -1.81 -9.50 7.30
N MET A 57 -2.85 -9.04 7.98
CA MET A 57 -2.72 -8.17 9.15
C MET A 57 -3.76 -8.59 10.19
N PRO A 58 -3.48 -8.39 11.49
CA PRO A 58 -4.49 -8.62 12.52
C PRO A 58 -5.67 -7.65 12.35
N GLY A 59 -6.85 -8.09 12.67
CA GLY A 59 -8.07 -7.31 12.46
C GLY A 59 -8.51 -7.37 11.00
N GLN A 60 -8.79 -6.21 10.41
CA GLN A 60 -9.19 -6.14 9.00
C GLN A 60 -8.00 -6.41 8.09
N ASN A 61 -8.14 -7.35 7.13
CA ASN A 61 -7.06 -7.65 6.19
C ASN A 61 -6.99 -6.60 5.07
N GLY A 62 -5.88 -6.64 4.31
CA GLY A 62 -5.63 -5.65 3.27
C GLY A 62 -6.62 -5.69 2.11
N PHE A 63 -7.15 -6.86 1.76
CA PHE A 63 -8.16 -6.97 0.71
C PHE A 63 -9.44 -6.24 1.11
N GLN A 64 -9.91 -6.47 2.33
CA GLN A 64 -11.12 -5.84 2.84
C GLN A 64 -10.96 -4.32 2.92
N PHE A 65 -9.82 -3.88 3.41
CA PHE A 65 -9.56 -2.44 3.56
C PHE A 65 -9.43 -1.76 2.19
N THR A 66 -8.76 -2.40 1.23
CA THR A 66 -8.65 -1.87 -0.13
C THR A 66 -10.04 -1.70 -0.75
N ARG A 67 -10.91 -2.69 -0.56
CA ARG A 67 -12.29 -2.59 -1.06
C ARG A 67 -13.04 -1.43 -0.41
N GLN A 68 -12.87 -1.25 0.89
CA GLN A 68 -13.48 -0.15 1.62
C GLN A 68 -13.00 1.20 1.08
N LEU A 69 -11.69 1.33 0.85
CA LEU A 69 -11.12 2.57 0.30
C LEU A 69 -11.64 2.86 -1.10
N SER A 70 -11.82 1.83 -1.92
CA SER A 70 -12.26 2.00 -3.30
C SER A 70 -13.73 2.45 -3.40
N LYS A 71 -14.50 2.28 -2.34
CA LYS A 71 -15.92 2.67 -2.30
C LYS A 71 -16.16 4.02 -1.64
N ASP A 72 -15.16 4.56 -0.94
CA ASP A 72 -15.27 5.83 -0.24
C ASP A 72 -14.91 6.97 -1.20
N PRO A 73 -15.80 7.95 -1.41
CA PRO A 73 -15.51 9.07 -2.32
C PRO A 73 -14.24 9.85 -1.96
N VAL A 74 -13.84 9.85 -0.69
CA VAL A 74 -12.64 10.57 -0.22
C VAL A 74 -11.37 9.84 -0.66
N THR A 75 -11.38 8.51 -0.67
CA THR A 75 -10.18 7.69 -0.88
C THR A 75 -10.17 6.91 -2.19
N GLN A 76 -11.29 6.87 -2.91
CA GLN A 76 -11.44 5.99 -4.08
C GLN A 76 -10.41 6.24 -5.19
N ASN A 77 -9.86 7.45 -5.27
CA ASN A 77 -8.89 7.79 -6.31
C ASN A 77 -7.44 7.61 -5.87
N ILE A 78 -7.20 7.21 -4.62
CA ILE A 78 -5.84 6.94 -4.15
C ILE A 78 -5.44 5.56 -4.62
N PRO A 79 -4.37 5.42 -5.45
CA PRO A 79 -3.95 4.11 -5.90
C PRO A 79 -3.41 3.28 -4.73
N VAL A 80 -3.69 1.97 -4.77
CA VAL A 80 -3.21 1.00 -3.80
C VAL A 80 -2.37 -0.03 -4.54
N ILE A 81 -1.14 -0.26 -4.08
CA ILE A 81 -0.32 -1.37 -4.52
C ILE A 81 -0.27 -2.37 -3.38
N MET A 82 -0.73 -3.61 -3.65
CA MET A 82 -0.61 -4.68 -2.66
C MET A 82 0.86 -5.09 -2.56
N CYS A 83 1.35 -5.25 -1.34
CA CYS A 83 2.75 -5.55 -1.08
C CYS A 83 2.78 -6.62 0.01
N THR A 84 2.81 -7.90 -0.38
CA THR A 84 2.48 -8.99 0.53
C THR A 84 3.21 -10.27 0.18
N SER A 85 3.29 -11.19 1.14
CA SER A 85 3.86 -12.53 0.93
C SER A 85 2.90 -13.49 0.23
N LYS A 86 1.62 -13.13 0.08
CA LYS A 86 0.67 -13.96 -0.68
C LYS A 86 0.98 -13.84 -2.17
N ASN A 87 1.49 -14.93 -2.75
CA ASN A 87 2.07 -14.88 -4.09
C ASN A 87 1.36 -15.73 -5.14
N GLN A 88 0.20 -16.30 -4.82
CA GLN A 88 -0.54 -17.09 -5.80
C GLN A 88 -1.26 -16.17 -6.79
N GLN A 89 -1.46 -16.67 -7.99
CA GLN A 89 -2.13 -15.89 -9.03
C GLN A 89 -3.55 -15.50 -8.61
N THR A 90 -4.23 -16.39 -7.88
CA THR A 90 -5.57 -16.09 -7.37
C THR A 90 -5.55 -14.93 -6.38
N ASP A 91 -4.49 -14.80 -5.57
CA ASP A 91 -4.34 -13.68 -4.66
C ASP A 91 -4.21 -12.36 -5.42
N ARG A 92 -3.42 -12.37 -6.50
CA ARG A 92 -3.23 -11.17 -7.33
C ARG A 92 -4.53 -10.74 -7.98
N ILE A 93 -5.26 -11.69 -8.55
CA ILE A 93 -6.55 -11.42 -9.20
C ILE A 93 -7.53 -10.85 -8.18
N TRP A 94 -7.58 -11.46 -6.99
CA TRP A 94 -8.47 -11.00 -5.92
C TRP A 94 -8.14 -9.57 -5.47
N GLY A 95 -6.85 -9.27 -5.31
CA GLY A 95 -6.41 -7.92 -4.93
C GLY A 95 -6.83 -6.87 -5.96
N LEU A 96 -6.63 -7.17 -7.23
CA LEU A 96 -7.00 -6.24 -8.30
C LEU A 96 -8.52 -6.04 -8.34
N ARG A 97 -9.30 -7.09 -8.07
CA ARG A 97 -10.76 -6.98 -8.01
C ARG A 97 -11.25 -6.13 -6.84
N GLN A 98 -10.48 -6.06 -5.75
CA GLN A 98 -10.83 -5.20 -4.62
C GLN A 98 -10.50 -3.73 -4.89
N GLY A 99 -9.83 -3.43 -6.00
CA GLY A 99 -9.53 -2.07 -6.40
C GLY A 99 -8.05 -1.72 -6.38
N ALA A 100 -7.15 -2.68 -6.08
CA ALA A 100 -5.72 -2.42 -6.14
C ALA A 100 -5.28 -2.15 -7.59
N ARG A 101 -4.35 -1.24 -7.75
CA ARG A 101 -3.78 -0.91 -9.06
C ARG A 101 -2.72 -1.90 -9.48
N ASP A 102 -1.99 -2.46 -8.51
CA ASP A 102 -0.92 -3.39 -8.81
C ASP A 102 -0.64 -4.26 -7.60
N TYR A 103 0.27 -5.20 -7.75
CA TYR A 103 0.54 -6.24 -6.75
C TYR A 103 2.02 -6.57 -6.77
N VAL A 104 2.67 -6.52 -5.62
CA VAL A 104 4.10 -6.85 -5.47
C VAL A 104 4.23 -7.93 -4.41
N THR A 105 5.00 -8.96 -4.71
CA THR A 105 5.23 -10.07 -3.77
C THR A 105 6.49 -9.80 -2.95
N LYS A 106 6.42 -10.02 -1.65
CA LYS A 106 7.60 -10.02 -0.78
C LYS A 106 8.45 -11.26 -1.09
N SER A 107 9.77 -11.22 -1.07
CA SER A 107 10.60 -10.06 -0.73
C SER A 107 10.56 -9.04 -1.85
N VAL A 108 10.31 -7.78 -1.48
CA VAL A 108 10.15 -6.72 -2.45
C VAL A 108 11.49 -6.37 -3.10
N LYS A 109 11.51 -6.32 -4.42
CA LYS A 109 12.67 -5.83 -5.17
C LYS A 109 12.50 -4.33 -5.39
N ALA A 110 13.53 -3.57 -5.02
CA ALA A 110 13.47 -2.12 -5.10
C ALA A 110 13.11 -1.63 -6.50
N GLU A 111 13.77 -2.18 -7.52
CA GLU A 111 13.54 -1.75 -8.90
C GLU A 111 12.11 -2.02 -9.36
N GLU A 112 11.55 -3.17 -8.98
CA GLU A 112 10.18 -3.52 -9.33
C GLU A 112 9.19 -2.53 -8.70
N LEU A 113 9.33 -2.27 -7.41
CA LEU A 113 8.42 -1.37 -6.72
C LEU A 113 8.54 0.05 -7.24
N LEU A 114 9.76 0.56 -7.39
CA LEU A 114 9.97 1.92 -7.88
C LEU A 114 9.45 2.09 -9.30
N GLY A 115 9.59 1.06 -10.14
CA GLY A 115 9.05 1.08 -11.49
C GLY A 115 7.53 1.17 -11.52
N LYS A 116 6.87 0.42 -10.62
CA LYS A 116 5.41 0.46 -10.52
C LYS A 116 4.90 1.82 -10.00
N ILE A 117 5.62 2.41 -9.06
CA ILE A 117 5.29 3.74 -8.56
C ILE A 117 5.45 4.77 -9.67
N ALA A 118 6.53 4.70 -10.42
CA ALA A 118 6.76 5.61 -11.53
C ALA A 118 5.66 5.52 -12.59
N ALA A 119 5.13 4.33 -12.82
CA ALA A 119 4.06 4.11 -13.80
C ALA A 119 2.74 4.78 -13.38
N LEU A 120 2.55 5.05 -12.10
CA LEU A 120 1.34 5.70 -11.60
C LEU A 120 1.40 7.23 -11.71
N GLY A 121 2.58 7.76 -11.67
CA GLY A 121 2.79 9.19 -11.66
C GLY A 121 3.47 9.70 -12.88
#